data_6601c4835d309f5002f3eacf03adf96f
#
_entry.id   6601c4835d309f5002f3eacf03adf96f
#
_cell.length_a   1.000
_cell.length_b   1.000
_cell.length_c   1.000
_cell.angle_alpha   90.00
_cell.angle_beta   90.00
_cell.angle_gamma   90.00
#
_symmetry.space_group_name_H-M   'P 1'
#
loop_
_entity.id
_entity.type
_entity.pdbx_description
1 polymer ?
#
loop_
_entity_poly.entity_id
_entity_poly.type
_entity_poly.pdbx_seq_one_letter_code
_entity_poly.pdbx_strand_id
1 'polypeptide(L)'
;MLAEHPGRIGSTSSAFEAIPALRVAEVMHRGVVSCPAEESLETVAALMSAEQIHCVIVVHDGEPGSLWGVVSDLDLVAAASMRPLADQRAGGTAMRPAVTVAPSTSLDAAASLMTRTGVAHLVVVDPVERRPVGVLSTLDLAGALAGA
;
A
#
# COMPACT_ATOMS: atom_id res chain seq x y z
N MET A 1 -38.50 -19.29 2.62
CA MET A 1 -37.48 -18.94 3.38
C MET A 1 -36.17 -18.87 2.69
N LEU A 2 -35.70 -19.93 2.14
CA LEU A 2 -34.47 -19.91 1.43
C LEU A 2 -34.49 -19.05 0.18
N ALA A 3 -35.64 -18.90 -0.41
CA ALA A 3 -35.79 -18.14 -1.62
C ALA A 3 -35.34 -16.68 -1.44
N GLU A 4 -35.41 -16.21 -0.24
CA GLU A 4 -35.00 -14.83 0.02
C GLU A 4 -33.52 -14.66 0.02
N HIS A 5 -32.79 -15.72 0.28
CA HIS A 5 -31.36 -15.64 0.40
C HIS A 5 -30.63 -15.17 -0.86
N PRO A 6 -31.00 -15.66 -2.04
CA PRO A 6 -30.34 -15.18 -3.25
C PRO A 6 -30.46 -13.69 -3.42
N GLY A 7 -31.62 -13.14 -3.12
CA GLY A 7 -31.80 -11.71 -3.23
C GLY A 7 -30.95 -10.95 -2.23
N ARG A 8 -30.86 -11.46 -1.04
CA ARG A 8 -30.07 -10.83 0.00
C ARG A 8 -28.59 -10.89 -0.32
N ILE A 9 -28.15 -12.04 -0.87
CA ILE A 9 -26.77 -12.16 -1.29
C ILE A 9 -26.46 -11.14 -2.37
N GLY A 10 -27.37 -10.99 -3.33
CA GLY A 10 -27.17 -10.05 -4.40
C GLY A 10 -27.16 -8.59 -3.93
N SER A 11 -27.78 -8.33 -2.79
CA SER A 11 -27.84 -6.97 -2.27
C SER A 11 -26.76 -6.69 -1.22
N THR A 12 -25.93 -7.70 -0.92
CA THR A 12 -24.86 -7.50 0.05
C THR A 12 -23.85 -6.52 -0.50
N SER A 13 -23.53 -5.53 0.29
CA SER A 13 -22.51 -4.54 -0.09
C SER A 13 -21.46 -4.46 1.00
N SER A 14 -20.28 -4.02 0.64
CA SER A 14 -19.22 -3.87 1.60
C SER A 14 -19.47 -2.65 2.47
N ALA A 15 -18.85 -2.62 3.65
CA ALA A 15 -18.95 -1.48 4.54
C ALA A 15 -18.41 -0.21 3.89
N PHE A 16 -17.46 -0.36 2.95
CA PHE A 16 -16.90 0.79 2.25
C PHE A 16 -17.89 1.44 1.29
N GLU A 17 -18.83 0.68 0.77
CA GLU A 17 -19.87 1.23 -0.09
C GLU A 17 -20.84 2.12 0.68
N ALA A 18 -20.90 1.93 1.99
CA ALA A 18 -21.75 2.75 2.84
C ALA A 18 -21.14 4.14 3.09
N ILE A 19 -19.88 4.36 2.70
CA ILE A 19 -19.20 5.64 2.85
C ILE A 19 -19.28 6.35 1.49
N PRO A 20 -20.26 7.23 1.28
CA PRO A 20 -20.47 7.81 -0.03
C PRO A 20 -19.33 8.74 -0.42
N ALA A 21 -18.97 8.67 -1.69
CA ALA A 21 -18.07 9.62 -2.34
C ALA A 21 -16.62 9.61 -1.86
N LEU A 22 -16.23 8.71 -0.94
CA LEU A 22 -14.84 8.65 -0.53
C LEU A 22 -14.00 7.90 -1.55
N ARG A 23 -12.88 8.50 -1.90
CA ARG A 23 -11.92 7.97 -2.85
C ARG A 23 -10.58 7.79 -2.15
N VAL A 24 -9.71 7.02 -2.76
CA VAL A 24 -8.36 6.79 -2.26
C VAL A 24 -7.65 8.11 -1.94
N ALA A 25 -7.76 9.11 -2.83
CA ALA A 25 -7.10 10.40 -2.64
C ALA A 25 -7.48 11.10 -1.34
N GLU A 26 -8.66 10.83 -0.80
CA GLU A 26 -9.16 11.50 0.40
C GLU A 26 -8.72 10.82 1.68
N VAL A 27 -8.20 9.59 1.58
CA VAL A 27 -7.88 8.76 2.75
C VAL A 27 -6.40 8.41 2.80
N MET A 28 -5.71 8.40 1.66
CA MET A 28 -4.30 8.01 1.57
C MET A 28 -3.40 8.99 2.33
N HIS A 29 -2.22 8.51 2.69
CA HIS A 29 -1.14 9.39 3.11
C HIS A 29 -0.53 10.01 1.86
N ARG A 30 -0.48 11.34 1.82
CA ARG A 30 0.11 12.07 0.71
C ARG A 30 1.61 12.14 0.87
N GLY A 31 2.29 12.25 -0.26
CA GLY A 31 3.73 12.23 -0.27
C GLY A 31 4.27 10.81 -0.30
N VAL A 32 5.54 10.71 -0.62
CA VAL A 32 6.16 9.41 -0.83
C VAL A 32 7.54 9.44 -0.20
N VAL A 33 7.81 8.46 0.65
CA VAL A 33 9.16 8.21 1.13
C VAL A 33 9.70 7.07 0.29
N SER A 34 10.78 7.32 -0.41
CA SER A 34 11.33 6.34 -1.34
C SER A 34 12.84 6.21 -1.20
N CYS A 35 13.37 5.13 -1.74
CA CYS A 35 14.79 4.90 -1.82
C CYS A 35 15.12 4.16 -3.11
N PRO A 36 16.37 4.23 -3.58
CA PRO A 36 16.79 3.44 -4.72
C PRO A 36 16.90 1.95 -4.35
N ALA A 37 16.85 1.10 -5.36
CA ALA A 37 16.90 -0.36 -5.16
C ALA A 37 18.20 -0.83 -4.49
N GLU A 38 19.30 -0.12 -4.69
CA GLU A 38 20.59 -0.47 -4.10
C GLU A 38 20.75 0.00 -2.65
N GLU A 39 19.77 0.70 -2.10
CA GLU A 39 19.86 1.17 -0.72
C GLU A 39 19.89 0.01 0.25
N SER A 40 20.70 0.11 1.33
CA SER A 40 20.74 -0.93 2.33
C SER A 40 19.45 -0.97 3.15
N LEU A 41 19.07 -2.14 3.60
CA LEU A 41 17.89 -2.26 4.46
C LEU A 41 18.10 -1.59 5.81
N GLU A 42 19.34 -1.40 6.24
CA GLU A 42 19.63 -0.65 7.46
C GLU A 42 19.15 0.80 7.30
N THR A 43 19.44 1.42 6.16
CA THR A 43 18.96 2.76 5.86
C THR A 43 17.44 2.79 5.74
N VAL A 44 16.84 1.78 5.12
CA VAL A 44 15.38 1.70 5.01
C VAL A 44 14.74 1.64 6.40
N ALA A 45 15.31 0.86 7.31
CA ALA A 45 14.81 0.79 8.68
C ALA A 45 14.91 2.15 9.38
N ALA A 46 16.01 2.87 9.18
CA ALA A 46 16.18 4.20 9.73
C ALA A 46 15.16 5.18 9.18
N LEU A 47 14.87 5.10 7.88
CA LEU A 47 13.82 5.93 7.25
C LEU A 47 12.46 5.67 7.86
N MET A 48 12.10 4.40 8.03
CA MET A 48 10.81 4.06 8.62
C MET A 48 10.67 4.59 10.02
N SER A 49 11.74 4.49 10.81
CA SER A 49 11.73 4.96 12.18
C SER A 49 11.65 6.49 12.25
N ALA A 50 12.44 7.17 11.44
CA ALA A 50 12.48 8.63 11.45
C ALA A 50 11.17 9.25 10.96
N GLU A 51 10.56 8.65 9.95
CA GLU A 51 9.33 9.17 9.34
C GLU A 51 8.07 8.59 9.97
N GLN A 52 8.21 7.62 10.89
CA GLN A 52 7.08 6.96 11.53
C GLN A 52 6.13 6.36 10.49
N ILE A 53 6.70 5.62 9.54
CA ILE A 53 5.96 4.99 8.45
C ILE A 53 6.19 3.49 8.46
N HIS A 54 5.29 2.75 7.80
CA HIS A 54 5.29 1.29 7.78
C HIS A 54 5.75 0.70 6.46
N CYS A 55 6.06 1.52 5.48
CA CYS A 55 6.61 1.04 4.21
C CYS A 55 7.41 2.14 3.53
N VAL A 56 8.35 1.71 2.69
CA VAL A 56 9.17 2.61 1.86
C VAL A 56 9.02 2.15 0.41
N ILE A 57 8.79 3.11 -0.48
CA ILE A 57 8.68 2.82 -1.90
C ILE A 57 10.09 2.71 -2.47
N VAL A 58 10.32 1.65 -3.24
CA VAL A 58 11.62 1.42 -3.88
C VAL A 58 11.51 1.83 -5.34
N VAL A 59 12.40 2.68 -5.79
CA VAL A 59 12.41 3.17 -7.17
C VAL A 59 13.62 2.62 -7.92
N HIS A 60 13.42 2.39 -9.21
CA HIS A 60 14.47 1.82 -10.06
C HIS A 60 15.45 2.94 -10.43
N ASP A 61 16.74 2.68 -10.28
CA ASP A 61 17.81 3.62 -10.62
C ASP A 61 17.64 5.00 -10.00
N GLY A 62 16.91 5.09 -8.88
CA GLY A 62 16.70 6.36 -8.21
C GLY A 62 15.76 7.32 -8.94
N GLU A 63 15.13 6.90 -10.02
CA GLU A 63 14.22 7.76 -10.77
C GLU A 63 12.84 7.79 -10.10
N PRO A 64 12.35 8.98 -9.72
CA PRO A 64 11.10 9.09 -8.95
C PRO A 64 9.89 8.44 -9.61
N GLY A 65 9.84 8.39 -10.94
CA GLY A 65 8.70 7.80 -11.63
C GLY A 65 8.83 6.30 -11.87
N SER A 66 9.96 5.70 -11.55
CA SER A 66 10.24 4.31 -11.88
C SER A 66 10.03 3.42 -10.66
N LEU A 67 8.79 3.03 -10.44
CA LEU A 67 8.42 2.18 -9.30
C LEU A 67 8.99 0.77 -9.45
N TRP A 68 9.82 0.36 -8.47
CA TRP A 68 10.37 -0.99 -8.42
C TRP A 68 9.49 -1.90 -7.56
N GLY A 69 9.20 -1.46 -6.34
CA GLY A 69 8.43 -2.26 -5.40
C GLY A 69 8.26 -1.53 -4.08
N VAL A 70 7.88 -2.28 -3.06
CA VAL A 70 7.62 -1.74 -1.72
C VAL A 70 8.28 -2.63 -0.68
N VAL A 71 8.94 -2.01 0.30
CA VAL A 71 9.44 -2.71 1.49
C VAL A 71 8.56 -2.30 2.65
N SER A 72 7.92 -3.26 3.29
CA SER A 72 7.11 -3.02 4.48
C SER A 72 7.93 -3.29 5.75
N ASP A 73 7.40 -2.85 6.89
CA ASP A 73 8.00 -3.15 8.18
C ASP A 73 8.08 -4.66 8.42
N LEU A 74 7.08 -5.41 8.00
CA LEU A 74 7.11 -6.86 8.11
C LEU A 74 8.25 -7.47 7.27
N ASP A 75 8.47 -6.93 6.08
CA ASP A 75 9.58 -7.37 5.22
C ASP A 75 10.92 -7.15 5.89
N LEU A 76 11.08 -6.03 6.59
CA LEU A 76 12.32 -5.74 7.33
C LEU A 76 12.54 -6.74 8.45
N VAL A 77 11.47 -7.04 9.20
CA VAL A 77 11.56 -8.00 10.31
C VAL A 77 11.97 -9.37 9.78
N ALA A 78 11.35 -9.80 8.68
CA ALA A 78 11.68 -11.08 8.07
C ALA A 78 13.14 -11.09 7.56
N ALA A 79 13.57 -10.02 6.93
CA ALA A 79 14.94 -9.91 6.42
C ALA A 79 15.96 -9.93 7.56
N ALA A 80 15.67 -9.23 8.65
CA ALA A 80 16.55 -9.17 9.81
C ALA A 80 16.74 -10.53 10.48
N SER A 81 15.75 -11.41 10.34
CA SER A 81 15.83 -12.75 10.89
C SER A 81 16.79 -13.64 10.11
N MET A 82 17.17 -13.25 8.91
CA MET A 82 18.01 -14.08 8.04
C MET A 82 19.48 -13.68 8.08
N ARG A 83 19.76 -12.37 8.08
CA ARG A 83 21.13 -11.87 8.12
C ARG A 83 21.11 -10.36 8.38
N PRO A 84 22.28 -9.74 8.63
CA PRO A 84 22.31 -8.31 8.96
C PRO A 84 21.71 -7.46 7.84
N LEU A 85 20.94 -6.45 8.25
CA LEU A 85 20.28 -5.56 7.29
C LEU A 85 21.28 -4.76 6.44
N ALA A 86 22.45 -4.48 7.00
CA ALA A 86 23.49 -3.76 6.25
C ALA A 86 23.95 -4.51 5.01
N ASP A 87 23.79 -5.83 5.00
CA ASP A 87 24.23 -6.68 3.88
C ASP A 87 23.13 -6.96 2.88
N GLN A 88 21.95 -6.37 3.06
CA GLN A 88 20.82 -6.60 2.19
C GLN A 88 20.39 -5.29 1.53
N ARG A 89 19.83 -5.40 0.33
CA ARG A 89 19.43 -4.25 -0.46
C ARG A 89 17.90 -4.19 -0.59
N ALA A 90 17.38 -2.97 -0.64
CA ALA A 90 15.95 -2.74 -0.76
C ALA A 90 15.36 -3.46 -1.98
N GLY A 91 16.03 -3.39 -3.11
CA GLY A 91 15.54 -4.00 -4.34
C GLY A 91 15.40 -5.50 -4.28
N GLY A 92 16.25 -6.16 -3.48
CA GLY A 92 16.19 -7.61 -3.34
C GLY A 92 15.13 -8.09 -2.35
N THR A 93 14.69 -7.20 -1.47
CA THR A 93 13.70 -7.53 -0.43
C THR A 93 12.31 -7.03 -0.80
N ALA A 94 12.24 -5.98 -1.62
CA ALA A 94 10.97 -5.36 -1.97
C ALA A 94 10.01 -6.35 -2.63
N MET A 95 8.73 -6.24 -2.28
CA MET A 95 7.68 -6.97 -2.97
C MET A 95 7.49 -6.35 -4.35
N ARG A 96 7.54 -7.18 -5.38
CA ARG A 96 7.40 -6.77 -6.78
C ARG A 96 6.47 -7.69 -7.55
N PRO A 97 5.69 -7.13 -8.48
CA PRO A 97 5.49 -5.69 -8.65
C PRO A 97 4.71 -5.13 -7.48
N ALA A 98 4.85 -3.83 -7.24
CA ALA A 98 4.03 -3.15 -6.25
C ALA A 98 2.58 -3.18 -6.73
N VAL A 99 1.65 -3.32 -5.78
CA VAL A 99 0.22 -3.25 -6.12
C VAL A 99 -0.18 -1.79 -6.08
N THR A 100 -0.75 -1.30 -7.17
CA THR A 100 -1.02 0.13 -7.33
C THR A 100 -2.51 0.41 -7.52
N VAL A 101 -2.90 1.63 -7.18
CA VAL A 101 -4.26 2.14 -7.43
C VAL A 101 -4.15 3.59 -7.87
N ALA A 102 -5.20 4.09 -8.52
CA ALA A 102 -5.31 5.50 -8.87
C ALA A 102 -5.93 6.28 -7.71
N PRO A 103 -5.65 7.59 -7.60
CA PRO A 103 -6.28 8.44 -6.58
C PRO A 103 -7.80 8.44 -6.65
N SER A 104 -8.37 8.27 -7.82
CA SER A 104 -9.82 8.29 -8.03
C SER A 104 -10.51 6.96 -7.72
N THR A 105 -9.76 5.94 -7.38
CA THR A 105 -10.32 4.61 -7.06
C THR A 105 -11.18 4.71 -5.80
N SER A 106 -12.33 4.01 -5.80
CA SER A 106 -13.19 3.96 -4.62
C SER A 106 -12.54 3.16 -3.51
N LEU A 107 -12.90 3.45 -2.27
CA LEU A 107 -12.35 2.69 -1.15
C LEU A 107 -12.76 1.22 -1.21
N ASP A 108 -13.96 0.95 -1.71
CA ASP A 108 -14.43 -0.43 -1.86
C ASP A 108 -13.53 -1.22 -2.81
N ALA A 109 -13.20 -0.62 -3.96
CA ALA A 109 -12.32 -1.26 -4.93
C ALA A 109 -10.91 -1.46 -4.39
N ALA A 110 -10.40 -0.47 -3.67
CA ALA A 110 -9.08 -0.56 -3.06
C ALA A 110 -9.03 -1.65 -1.99
N ALA A 111 -10.06 -1.72 -1.14
CA ALA A 111 -10.14 -2.75 -0.10
C ALA A 111 -10.20 -4.14 -0.72
N SER A 112 -10.99 -4.30 -1.78
CA SER A 112 -11.07 -5.57 -2.50
C SER A 112 -9.72 -5.97 -3.06
N LEU A 113 -8.97 -5.02 -3.62
CA LEU A 113 -7.65 -5.28 -4.17
C LEU A 113 -6.69 -5.74 -3.06
N MET A 114 -6.70 -5.08 -1.91
CA MET A 114 -5.86 -5.47 -0.78
C MET A 114 -6.16 -6.90 -0.31
N THR A 115 -7.43 -7.25 -0.18
CA THR A 115 -7.81 -8.58 0.30
C THR A 115 -7.46 -9.66 -0.71
N ARG A 116 -7.65 -9.38 -2.01
CA ARG A 116 -7.33 -10.35 -3.05
C ARG A 116 -5.83 -10.57 -3.20
N THR A 117 -5.04 -9.53 -3.01
CA THR A 117 -3.59 -9.62 -3.19
C THR A 117 -2.85 -9.92 -1.89
N GLY A 118 -3.52 -9.79 -0.75
CA GLY A 118 -2.89 -10.04 0.55
C GLY A 118 -1.89 -8.99 0.97
N VAL A 119 -1.98 -7.77 0.42
CA VAL A 119 -1.05 -6.70 0.78
C VAL A 119 -1.71 -5.71 1.75
N ALA A 120 -0.90 -5.11 2.59
CA ALA A 120 -1.35 -4.14 3.58
C ALA A 120 -1.16 -2.69 3.11
N HIS A 121 -0.47 -2.49 2.00
CA HIS A 121 -0.16 -1.16 1.45
C HIS A 121 -0.34 -1.17 -0.05
N LEU A 122 -1.02 -0.16 -0.57
CA LEU A 122 -1.12 0.07 -2.01
C LEU A 122 -0.37 1.35 -2.33
N VAL A 123 0.36 1.34 -3.43
CA VAL A 123 1.01 2.56 -3.91
C VAL A 123 -0.01 3.30 -4.76
N VAL A 124 -0.25 4.56 -4.43
CA VAL A 124 -1.17 5.40 -5.19
C VAL A 124 -0.37 6.09 -6.28
N VAL A 125 -0.74 5.83 -7.53
CA VAL A 125 0.00 6.31 -8.71
C VAL A 125 -0.89 7.24 -9.52
N ASP A 126 -0.35 8.41 -9.85
CA ASP A 126 -1.04 9.33 -10.74
C ASP A 126 -1.12 8.70 -12.14
N PRO A 127 -2.33 8.57 -12.72
CA PRO A 127 -2.47 7.87 -14.00
C PRO A 127 -1.92 8.66 -15.18
N VAL A 128 -1.75 9.96 -15.05
CA VAL A 128 -1.22 10.81 -16.12
C VAL A 128 0.30 10.87 -16.04
N GLU A 129 0.83 11.25 -14.88
CA GLU A 129 2.28 11.36 -14.71
C GLU A 129 2.94 10.01 -14.44
N ARG A 130 2.15 9.01 -14.05
CA ARG A 130 2.60 7.64 -13.83
C ARG A 130 3.66 7.54 -12.74
N ARG A 131 3.52 8.33 -11.71
CA ARG A 131 4.46 8.38 -10.59
C ARG A 131 3.70 8.23 -9.28
N PRO A 132 4.35 7.67 -8.25
CA PRO A 132 3.72 7.53 -6.94
C PRO A 132 3.42 8.90 -6.33
N VAL A 133 2.22 9.02 -5.78
CA VAL A 133 1.79 10.27 -5.12
C VAL A 133 1.38 10.04 -3.67
N GLY A 134 1.27 8.80 -3.24
CA GLY A 134 0.92 8.48 -1.87
C GLY A 134 0.88 6.99 -1.63
N VAL A 135 0.49 6.63 -0.42
CA VAL A 135 0.33 5.23 0.00
C VAL A 135 -1.00 5.10 0.73
N LEU A 136 -1.73 4.05 0.43
CA LEU A 136 -2.96 3.69 1.14
C LEU A 136 -2.70 2.42 1.93
N SER A 137 -2.89 2.49 3.24
CA SER A 137 -2.67 1.33 4.11
C SER A 137 -3.98 0.76 4.64
N THR A 138 -3.92 -0.45 5.17
CA THR A 138 -5.07 -1.03 5.86
C THR A 138 -5.48 -0.17 7.05
N LEU A 139 -4.53 0.50 7.71
CA LEU A 139 -4.85 1.39 8.81
C LEU A 139 -5.66 2.60 8.33
N ASP A 140 -5.35 3.13 7.17
CA ASP A 140 -6.12 4.23 6.58
C ASP A 140 -7.56 3.81 6.34
N LEU A 141 -7.76 2.59 5.82
CA LEU A 141 -9.10 2.06 5.59
C LEU A 141 -9.85 1.84 6.90
N ALA A 142 -9.14 1.33 7.91
CA ALA A 142 -9.75 1.15 9.23
C ALA A 142 -10.21 2.48 9.81
N GLY A 143 -9.41 3.54 9.61
CA GLY A 143 -9.78 4.88 10.05
C GLY A 143 -11.02 5.39 9.35
N ALA A 144 -11.14 5.16 8.05
CA ALA A 144 -12.31 5.56 7.28
C ALA A 144 -13.56 4.81 7.78
N LEU A 145 -13.43 3.53 8.06
CA LEU A 145 -14.55 2.72 8.59
C LEU A 145 -14.97 3.20 9.97
N ALA A 146 -14.02 3.58 10.82
CA ALA A 146 -14.32 4.06 12.17
C ALA A 146 -15.05 5.40 12.16
N GLY A 147 -14.81 6.22 11.13
CA GLY A 147 -15.47 7.51 10.99
C GLY A 147 -16.81 7.47 10.26
N ALA A 148 -17.15 6.30 9.76
CA ALA A 148 -18.38 6.16 8.95
C ALA A 148 -19.63 6.10 9.81
#